data_06188dfda23bcda191fa40b66c3d2b7c
#
_entry.id   06188dfda23bcda191fa40b66c3d2b7c
#
_cell.length_a   1.000
_cell.length_b   1.000
_cell.length_c   1.000
_cell.angle_alpha   90.00
_cell.angle_beta   90.00
_cell.angle_gamma   90.00
#
_symmetry.space_group_name_H-M   'P 1'
#
loop_
_entity.id
_entity.type
_entity.pdbx_description
1 polymer ?
#
loop_
_entity_poly.entity_id
_entity_poly.type
_entity_poly.pdbx_seq_one_letter_code
_entity_poly.pdbx_strand_id
1 'polypeptide(L)'
;TAKEFATVLEISCLDEPGILYRITRAFTELDLDIVSARVQTIGSEVIDAFYIRDQSGNKVEDLEHLAEIELAVLRWIGMDL
;
A
#
# COMPACT_ATOMS: atom_id res chain seq x y z
N THR A 1 -0.87 -15.88 11.46
CA THR A 1 -0.43 -14.49 11.43
C THR A 1 -1.12 -13.73 10.30
N ALA A 2 -1.07 -12.42 10.34
CA ALA A 2 -1.67 -11.58 9.29
C ALA A 2 -1.08 -11.90 7.90
N LYS A 3 0.17 -12.29 7.83
CA LYS A 3 0.86 -12.66 6.58
C LYS A 3 0.28 -13.89 5.90
N GLU A 4 -0.42 -14.73 6.64
CA GLU A 4 -1.06 -15.92 6.08
C GLU A 4 -2.36 -15.59 5.35
N PHE A 5 -3.03 -14.51 5.77
CA PHE A 5 -4.36 -14.14 5.30
C PHE A 5 -4.39 -12.90 4.43
N ALA A 6 -3.32 -12.14 4.39
CA ALA A 6 -3.24 -10.90 3.65
C ALA A 6 -1.85 -10.71 3.03
N THR A 7 -1.80 -9.93 1.96
CA THR A 7 -0.54 -9.53 1.35
C THR A 7 0.02 -8.36 2.13
N VAL A 8 1.30 -8.41 2.47
CA VAL A 8 1.98 -7.32 3.16
C VAL A 8 2.75 -6.49 2.14
N LEU A 9 2.44 -5.21 2.06
CA LEU A 9 3.14 -4.25 1.21
C LEU A 9 3.77 -3.19 2.10
N GLU A 10 5.09 -3.11 2.08
CA GLU A 10 5.84 -2.11 2.84
C GLU A 10 6.27 -0.98 1.93
N ILE A 11 5.95 0.24 2.32
CA ILE A 11 6.25 1.44 1.56
C ILE A 11 7.08 2.38 2.43
N SER A 12 8.25 2.77 1.94
CA SER A 12 9.09 3.74 2.59
C SER A 12 9.11 5.02 1.75
N CYS A 13 8.74 6.13 2.34
CA CYS A 13 8.66 7.41 1.63
C CYS A 13 8.91 8.57 2.58
N LEU A 14 9.05 9.77 2.02
CA LEU A 14 9.16 10.99 2.81
C LEU A 14 7.81 11.32 3.44
N ASP A 15 7.87 11.87 4.65
CA ASP A 15 6.66 12.31 5.36
C ASP A 15 6.16 13.62 4.75
N GLU A 16 5.18 13.52 3.87
CA GLU A 16 4.59 14.66 3.19
C GLU A 16 3.10 14.74 3.48
N PRO A 17 2.50 15.95 3.50
CA PRO A 17 1.06 16.08 3.67
C PRO A 17 0.29 15.30 2.62
N GLY A 18 -0.67 14.51 3.05
CA GLY A 18 -1.52 13.74 2.16
C GLY A 18 -0.91 12.45 1.62
N ILE A 19 0.29 12.05 2.07
CA ILE A 19 0.94 10.85 1.55
C ILE A 19 0.11 9.59 1.79
N LEU A 20 -0.48 9.46 2.96
CA LEU A 20 -1.35 8.31 3.27
C LEU A 20 -2.58 8.28 2.37
N TYR A 21 -3.16 9.44 2.07
CA TYR A 21 -4.29 9.54 1.16
C TYR A 21 -3.92 9.02 -0.23
N ARG A 22 -2.76 9.42 -0.73
CA ARG A 22 -2.28 8.99 -2.06
C ARG A 22 -2.09 7.48 -2.11
N ILE A 23 -1.50 6.91 -1.07
CA ILE A 23 -1.27 5.46 -0.98
C ILE A 23 -2.59 4.71 -0.97
N THR A 24 -3.54 5.15 -0.15
CA THR A 24 -4.85 4.50 -0.07
C THR A 24 -5.63 4.63 -1.38
N ARG A 25 -5.46 5.74 -2.09
CA ARG A 25 -6.09 5.91 -3.40
C ARG A 25 -5.56 4.91 -4.42
N ALA A 26 -4.26 4.60 -4.37
CA ALA A 26 -3.68 3.57 -5.24
C ALA A 26 -4.35 2.22 -5.02
N PHE A 27 -4.55 1.85 -3.76
CA PHE A 27 -5.22 0.59 -3.42
C PHE A 27 -6.69 0.60 -3.87
N THR A 28 -7.38 1.71 -3.67
CA THR A 28 -8.79 1.84 -4.08
C THR A 28 -8.96 1.68 -5.59
N GLU A 29 -8.06 2.25 -6.38
CA GLU A 29 -8.11 2.14 -7.85
C GLU A 29 -7.97 0.70 -8.33
N LEU A 30 -7.25 -0.12 -7.58
CA LEU A 30 -7.03 -1.52 -7.92
C LEU A 30 -8.00 -2.46 -7.22
N ASP A 31 -9.06 -1.92 -6.62
CA ASP A 31 -10.08 -2.67 -5.90
C ASP A 31 -9.50 -3.56 -4.80
N LEU A 32 -8.56 -3.01 -4.04
CA LEU A 32 -7.94 -3.72 -2.94
C LEU A 32 -8.50 -3.23 -1.61
N ASP A 33 -8.69 -4.15 -0.68
CA ASP A 33 -9.10 -3.85 0.68
C ASP A 33 -7.90 -3.78 1.61
N ILE A 34 -7.86 -2.75 2.44
CA ILE A 34 -6.85 -2.63 3.48
C ILE A 34 -7.41 -3.26 4.75
N VAL A 35 -6.79 -4.36 5.17
CA VAL A 35 -7.20 -5.07 6.39
C VAL A 35 -6.64 -4.39 7.61
N SER A 36 -5.39 -3.95 7.53
CA SER A 36 -4.67 -3.33 8.64
C SER A 36 -3.52 -2.52 8.08
N ALA A 37 -3.05 -1.56 8.83
CA ALA A 37 -1.89 -0.76 8.45
C ALA A 37 -1.07 -0.43 9.70
N ARG A 38 0.24 -0.42 9.54
CA ARG A 38 1.18 0.04 10.55
C ARG A 38 1.97 1.19 9.99
N VAL A 39 2.01 2.28 10.72
CA VAL A 39 2.75 3.48 10.32
C VAL A 39 3.85 3.72 11.34
N GLN A 40 5.07 3.90 10.86
CA GLN A 40 6.22 4.20 11.69
C GLN A 40 6.96 5.38 11.09
N THR A 41 7.21 6.39 11.89
CA THR A 41 7.97 7.56 11.46
C THR A 41 9.37 7.49 12.06
N ILE A 42 10.39 7.59 11.21
CA ILE A 42 11.78 7.58 11.62
C ILE A 42 12.45 8.80 10.99
N GLY A 43 12.70 9.84 11.79
CA GLY A 43 13.23 11.09 11.27
C GLY A 43 12.22 11.74 10.33
N SER A 44 12.63 11.96 9.07
CA SER A 44 11.77 12.53 8.02
C SER A 44 11.16 11.48 7.11
N GLU A 45 11.35 10.19 7.41
CA GLU A 45 10.80 9.11 6.61
C GLU A 45 9.65 8.44 7.33
N VAL A 46 8.67 8.03 6.53
CA VAL A 46 7.55 7.21 6.98
C VAL A 46 7.68 5.83 6.37
N ILE A 47 7.59 4.81 7.20
CA ILE A 47 7.56 3.42 6.76
C ILE A 47 6.16 2.89 7.08
N ASP A 48 5.42 2.56 6.05
CA ASP A 48 4.06 2.05 6.16
C ASP A 48 4.02 0.59 5.74
N ALA A 49 3.47 -0.27 6.57
CA ALA A 49 3.21 -1.66 6.21
C ALA A 49 1.69 -1.84 6.10
N PHE A 50 1.23 -2.15 4.90
CA PHE A 50 -0.18 -2.37 4.61
C PHE A 50 -0.46 -3.85 4.43
N TYR A 51 -1.50 -4.33 5.09
CA TYR A 51 -2.01 -5.69 4.94
C TYR A 51 -3.24 -5.59 4.05
N ILE A 52 -3.13 -6.08 2.83
CA ILE A 52 -4.15 -5.91 1.80
C ILE A 52 -4.69 -7.26 1.30
N ARG A 53 -5.93 -7.23 0.83
CA ARG A 53 -6.61 -8.37 0.20
C ARG A 53 -7.31 -7.90 -1.06
N ASP A 54 -7.63 -8.84 -1.95
CA ASP A 54 -8.46 -8.53 -3.10
C ASP A 54 -9.94 -8.40 -2.70
N GLN A 55 -10.80 -8.10 -3.67
CA GLN A 55 -12.23 -7.91 -3.44
C GLN A 55 -12.92 -9.17 -2.94
N SER A 56 -12.36 -10.33 -3.23
CA SER A 56 -12.91 -11.61 -2.77
C SER A 56 -12.42 -11.98 -1.36
N GLY A 57 -11.60 -11.13 -0.74
CA GLY A 57 -11.06 -11.38 0.57
C GLY A 57 -9.83 -12.29 0.58
N ASN A 58 -9.23 -12.52 -0.57
CA ASN A 58 -8.09 -13.38 -0.71
C ASN A 58 -6.77 -12.62 -0.74
N LYS A 59 -5.72 -13.28 -0.30
CA LYS A 59 -4.36 -12.77 -0.41
C LYS A 59 -3.98 -12.63 -1.88
N VAL A 60 -3.31 -11.54 -2.23
CA VAL A 60 -2.78 -11.33 -3.59
C VAL A 60 -1.44 -12.03 -3.69
N GLU A 61 -1.34 -13.02 -4.57
CA GLU A 61 -0.11 -13.79 -4.78
C GLU A 61 0.41 -13.74 -6.21
N ASP A 62 -0.40 -13.27 -7.16
CA ASP A 62 -0.01 -13.13 -8.55
C ASP A 62 1.07 -12.05 -8.69
N LEU A 63 2.24 -12.43 -9.23
CA LEU A 63 3.37 -11.53 -9.39
C LEU A 63 3.06 -10.34 -10.30
N GLU A 64 2.27 -10.56 -11.34
CA GLU A 64 1.85 -9.47 -12.23
C GLU A 64 0.97 -8.46 -11.51
N HIS A 65 0.04 -8.96 -10.69
CA HIS A 65 -0.84 -8.11 -9.91
C HIS A 65 -0.05 -7.32 -8.85
N LEU A 66 0.91 -7.98 -8.19
CA LEU A 66 1.78 -7.32 -7.23
C LEU A 66 2.60 -6.20 -7.90
N ALA A 67 3.10 -6.44 -9.10
CA ALA A 67 3.82 -5.44 -9.86
C ALA A 67 2.93 -4.24 -10.22
N GLU A 68 1.67 -4.49 -10.60
CA GLU A 68 0.71 -3.42 -10.86
C GLU A 68 0.44 -2.57 -9.62
N ILE A 69 0.33 -3.21 -8.47
CA ILE A 69 0.11 -2.53 -7.19
C ILE A 69 1.30 -1.60 -6.88
N GLU A 70 2.51 -2.12 -7.02
CA GLU A 70 3.72 -1.33 -6.78
C GLU A 70 3.80 -0.12 -7.71
N LEU A 71 3.53 -0.31 -8.99
CA LEU A 71 3.53 0.78 -9.97
C LEU A 71 2.48 1.83 -9.66
N ALA A 72 1.28 1.42 -9.27
CA ALA A 72 0.20 2.33 -8.91
C ALA A 72 0.57 3.16 -7.69
N VAL A 73 1.13 2.53 -6.66
CA VAL A 73 1.58 3.22 -5.45
C VAL A 73 2.66 4.24 -5.78
N LEU A 74 3.68 3.85 -6.55
CA LEU A 74 4.77 4.74 -6.95
C LEU A 74 4.24 5.93 -7.76
N ARG A 75 3.26 5.70 -8.62
CA ARG A 75 2.64 6.74 -9.43
C ARG A 75 1.91 7.77 -8.57
N TRP A 76 1.15 7.30 -7.58
CA TRP A 76 0.44 8.17 -6.67
C TRP A 76 1.38 8.95 -5.75
N ILE A 77 2.44 8.32 -5.25
CA ILE A 77 3.44 8.96 -4.40
C ILE A 77 4.17 10.06 -5.16
N GLY A 78 4.51 9.80 -6.43
CA GLY A 78 5.22 10.75 -7.28
C GLY A 78 4.38 11.83 -7.92
N MET A 79 3.06 11.85 -7.66
CA MET A 79 2.16 12.83 -8.26
C MET A 79 2.39 14.23 -7.71
N ASP A 80 2.53 15.19 -8.63
CA ASP A 80 2.48 16.61 -8.30
C ASP A 80 1.01 17.04 -8.28
N LEU A 81 0.57 17.46 -7.13
CA LEU A 81 -0.81 17.95 -6.96
C LEU A 81 -0.84 19.46 -6.88
#